data_eeab50b6ccb458c8869ec52e5e6e7adb
#
_entry.id   eeab50b6ccb458c8869ec52e5e6e7adb
#
_cell.length_a   1.000
_cell.length_b   1.000
_cell.length_c   1.000
_cell.angle_alpha   90.00
_cell.angle_beta   90.00
_cell.angle_gamma   90.00
#
_symmetry.space_group_name_H-M   'P 1'
#
loop_
_entity.id
_entity.type
_entity.pdbx_description
1 polymer ?
#
loop_
_entity_poly.entity_id
_entity_poly.type
_entity_poly.pdbx_seq_one_letter_code
_entity_poly.pdbx_strand_id
1 'polypeptide(L)'
;MKIEKIKPIPKYILARIKKADKQNNATLPHLTRFYTYLTKNDGELVKVTVAVKYRYKKWLYKQVAVHGIHSDLCFVKDMVFYNIWGYFVGWYEQGAQRFPRWYESVEWCIGYDKYFDPQATIVNREYLDKFPEYKYSAIERYTGVKIFEYLRLYETYPQIEYLMKAGLDDYVFSTQILKTVGKNKSFAKWLMRNRAELTENKYYVDVILRAFKTGKPLADVQAYRNYRMKLSKETALKELRAFFKNDLEKFVLYLRKQETNPYSYRDYLHACQYLGLNMTEEKNRYPRDFKRWHDIRIDEYATAKAVQDEKERKAFYDTFAAVANKYSGLEYDNKSVYIAVIAQSPAELIREGELLDHCVGRMGYDRKFAREESLIFFIRTKEHPDVPFVTVEYSPSRRKILQCYAYHDSTPDDGVLQFVNLTWLPYANKKLRKIQRSAA
;
A
#
# COMPACT_ATOMS: atom_id res chain seq x y z
N MET A 1 32.54 7.64 -33.79
CA MET A 1 32.35 6.25 -34.26
C MET A 1 31.12 6.22 -35.16
N LYS A 2 31.19 5.59 -36.32
CA LYS A 2 30.04 5.49 -37.25
C LYS A 2 29.76 4.02 -37.57
N ILE A 3 28.50 3.66 -37.72
CA ILE A 3 28.08 2.29 -38.02
C ILE A 3 28.64 1.81 -39.38
N GLU A 4 28.81 2.70 -40.33
CA GLU A 4 29.38 2.43 -41.64
C GLU A 4 30.89 2.06 -41.60
N LYS A 5 31.58 2.42 -40.50
CA LYS A 5 33.00 2.10 -40.32
C LYS A 5 33.21 0.70 -39.71
N ILE A 6 32.14 0.04 -39.22
CA ILE A 6 32.21 -1.30 -38.68
C ILE A 6 32.34 -2.29 -39.84
N LYS A 7 33.28 -3.22 -39.71
CA LYS A 7 33.43 -4.32 -40.67
C LYS A 7 32.14 -5.14 -40.76
N PRO A 8 31.87 -5.77 -41.92
CA PRO A 8 30.76 -6.69 -42.07
C PRO A 8 30.76 -7.72 -40.99
N ILE A 9 29.55 -8.25 -40.62
CA ILE A 9 29.41 -9.25 -39.60
C ILE A 9 30.32 -10.46 -39.89
N PRO A 10 31.24 -10.82 -39.02
CA PRO A 10 32.12 -11.97 -39.25
C PRO A 10 31.32 -13.24 -39.51
N LYS A 11 31.76 -14.06 -40.46
CA LYS A 11 31.04 -15.27 -40.89
C LYS A 11 30.67 -16.20 -39.71
N TYR A 12 31.60 -16.40 -38.76
CA TYR A 12 31.35 -17.24 -37.57
C TYR A 12 30.33 -16.63 -36.61
N ILE A 13 30.30 -15.28 -36.46
CA ILE A 13 29.28 -14.58 -35.67
C ILE A 13 27.91 -14.74 -36.35
N LEU A 14 27.85 -14.52 -37.64
CA LEU A 14 26.63 -14.68 -38.41
C LEU A 14 26.07 -16.13 -38.27
N ALA A 15 26.95 -17.11 -38.29
CA ALA A 15 26.55 -18.53 -38.06
C ALA A 15 25.96 -18.73 -36.66
N ARG A 16 26.54 -18.13 -35.62
CA ARG A 16 26.03 -18.20 -34.23
C ARG A 16 24.68 -17.49 -34.11
N ILE A 17 24.54 -16.30 -34.72
CA ILE A 17 23.27 -15.57 -34.78
C ILE A 17 22.21 -16.43 -35.45
N LYS A 18 22.49 -17.02 -36.63
CA LYS A 18 21.58 -17.89 -37.34
C LYS A 18 21.13 -19.09 -36.49
N LYS A 19 22.07 -19.68 -35.74
CA LYS A 19 21.76 -20.82 -34.84
C LYS A 19 20.83 -20.41 -33.72
N ALA A 20 21.14 -19.27 -33.04
CA ALA A 20 20.29 -18.74 -31.95
C ALA A 20 18.93 -18.28 -32.49
N ASP A 21 18.89 -17.62 -33.64
CA ASP A 21 17.66 -17.14 -34.27
C ASP A 21 16.72 -18.29 -34.68
N LYS A 22 17.27 -19.43 -35.11
CA LYS A 22 16.47 -20.62 -35.47
C LYS A 22 15.62 -21.11 -34.30
N GLN A 23 16.15 -21.04 -33.08
CA GLN A 23 15.41 -21.40 -31.87
C GLN A 23 14.31 -20.36 -31.54
N ASN A 24 14.62 -19.08 -31.62
CA ASN A 24 13.70 -17.99 -31.30
C ASN A 24 12.64 -17.76 -32.37
N ASN A 25 12.96 -18.05 -33.66
CA ASN A 25 12.03 -17.88 -34.76
C ASN A 25 10.81 -18.78 -34.67
N ALA A 26 10.91 -19.94 -34.01
CA ALA A 26 9.78 -20.84 -33.77
C ALA A 26 8.65 -20.19 -32.97
N THR A 27 9.01 -19.24 -32.10
CA THR A 27 8.07 -18.55 -31.21
C THR A 27 7.64 -17.16 -31.72
N LEU A 28 8.47 -16.51 -32.56
CA LEU A 28 8.26 -15.13 -32.99
C LEU A 28 8.58 -14.93 -34.50
N PRO A 29 7.92 -15.62 -35.42
CA PRO A 29 8.35 -15.73 -36.85
C PRO A 29 8.23 -14.41 -37.62
N HIS A 30 7.36 -13.49 -37.21
CA HIS A 30 7.07 -12.24 -37.94
C HIS A 30 7.74 -11.00 -37.37
N LEU A 31 8.36 -11.09 -36.20
CA LEU A 31 8.96 -9.96 -35.51
C LEU A 31 10.43 -9.76 -35.89
N THR A 32 10.89 -8.52 -35.84
CA THR A 32 12.33 -8.23 -35.91
C THR A 32 12.95 -8.67 -34.59
N ARG A 33 14.01 -9.48 -34.66
CA ARG A 33 14.76 -9.97 -33.50
C ARG A 33 16.14 -9.34 -33.48
N PHE A 34 16.69 -9.16 -32.29
CA PHE A 34 17.96 -8.46 -32.10
C PHE A 34 18.99 -9.35 -31.43
N TYR A 35 20.20 -9.32 -31.97
CA TYR A 35 21.35 -10.06 -31.43
C TYR A 35 22.53 -9.10 -31.31
N THR A 36 23.31 -9.23 -30.25
CA THR A 36 24.49 -8.40 -30.04
C THR A 36 25.76 -9.23 -30.05
N TYR A 37 26.85 -8.64 -30.54
CA TYR A 37 28.17 -9.23 -30.42
C TYR A 37 29.21 -8.16 -30.10
N LEU A 38 30.34 -8.60 -29.53
CA LEU A 38 31.45 -7.72 -29.18
C LEU A 38 32.54 -7.75 -30.28
N THR A 39 33.13 -6.61 -30.58
CA THR A 39 34.23 -6.49 -31.51
C THR A 39 35.11 -5.29 -31.16
N LYS A 40 36.29 -5.18 -31.80
CA LYS A 40 37.17 -4.03 -31.68
C LYS A 40 36.93 -3.06 -32.82
N ASN A 41 36.73 -1.78 -32.51
CA ASN A 41 36.65 -0.70 -33.49
C ASN A 41 37.39 0.53 -32.97
N ASP A 42 38.33 1.05 -33.78
CA ASP A 42 39.15 2.21 -33.45
C ASP A 42 39.84 2.11 -32.06
N GLY A 43 40.31 0.90 -31.69
CA GLY A 43 40.96 0.65 -30.42
C GLY A 43 40.02 0.35 -29.26
N GLU A 44 38.75 0.68 -29.38
CA GLU A 44 37.74 0.53 -28.35
C GLU A 44 36.97 -0.82 -28.47
N LEU A 45 36.57 -1.38 -27.37
CA LEU A 45 35.60 -2.49 -27.35
C LEU A 45 34.20 -1.93 -27.66
N VAL A 46 33.56 -2.50 -28.67
CA VAL A 46 32.22 -2.10 -29.07
C VAL A 46 31.23 -3.27 -29.05
N LYS A 47 30.00 -2.97 -28.73
CA LYS A 47 28.84 -3.87 -28.85
C LYS A 47 28.09 -3.50 -30.12
N VAL A 48 27.99 -4.43 -31.04
CA VAL A 48 27.24 -4.26 -32.30
C VAL A 48 25.94 -5.02 -32.21
N THR A 49 24.84 -4.34 -32.52
CA THR A 49 23.50 -4.93 -32.58
C THR A 49 23.12 -5.26 -33.99
N VAL A 50 22.68 -6.46 -34.22
CA VAL A 50 22.20 -7.01 -35.49
C VAL A 50 20.72 -7.25 -35.43
N ALA A 51 19.96 -6.56 -36.26
CA ALA A 51 18.55 -6.86 -36.49
C ALA A 51 18.41 -8.03 -37.45
N VAL A 52 17.57 -8.98 -37.09
CA VAL A 52 17.21 -10.13 -37.93
C VAL A 52 15.73 -10.06 -38.27
N LYS A 53 15.42 -10.04 -39.56
CA LYS A 53 14.06 -9.91 -40.06
C LYS A 53 13.85 -10.77 -41.30
N TYR A 54 12.66 -11.39 -41.39
CA TYR A 54 12.23 -12.04 -42.64
C TYR A 54 11.47 -11.03 -43.50
N ARG A 55 12.01 -10.70 -44.68
CA ARG A 55 11.38 -9.78 -45.64
C ARG A 55 11.71 -10.20 -47.09
N TYR A 56 10.77 -10.07 -48.00
CA TYR A 56 10.91 -10.41 -49.40
C TYR A 56 11.38 -11.86 -49.61
N LYS A 57 10.82 -12.79 -48.87
CA LYS A 57 11.19 -14.22 -48.89
C LYS A 57 12.67 -14.52 -48.53
N LYS A 58 13.34 -13.58 -47.85
CA LYS A 58 14.75 -13.71 -47.45
C LYS A 58 14.93 -13.29 -45.97
N TRP A 59 15.90 -13.92 -45.35
CA TRP A 59 16.39 -13.51 -44.04
C TRP A 59 17.41 -12.39 -44.18
N LEU A 60 17.15 -11.27 -43.57
CA LEU A 60 18.04 -10.09 -43.56
C LEU A 60 18.73 -10.01 -42.21
N TYR A 61 20.03 -9.74 -42.23
CA TYR A 61 20.88 -9.55 -41.05
C TYR A 61 21.55 -8.20 -41.21
N LYS A 62 21.14 -7.22 -40.44
CA LYS A 62 21.62 -5.85 -40.59
C LYS A 62 22.19 -5.32 -39.29
N GLN A 63 23.40 -4.74 -39.33
CA GLN A 63 23.93 -4.00 -38.19
C GLN A 63 23.13 -2.70 -38.03
N VAL A 64 22.50 -2.50 -36.87
CA VAL A 64 21.59 -1.37 -36.67
C VAL A 64 22.04 -0.45 -35.55
N ALA A 65 22.87 -0.90 -34.62
CA ALA A 65 23.40 -0.08 -33.55
C ALA A 65 24.84 -0.48 -33.18
N VAL A 66 25.62 0.49 -32.74
CA VAL A 66 26.99 0.31 -32.22
C VAL A 66 27.15 1.13 -30.96
N HIS A 67 27.58 0.47 -29.89
CA HIS A 67 27.85 1.08 -28.59
C HIS A 67 29.31 0.88 -28.23
N GLY A 68 30.04 1.95 -27.94
CA GLY A 68 31.37 1.87 -27.37
C GLY A 68 31.33 1.71 -25.85
N ILE A 69 32.29 0.96 -25.27
CA ILE A 69 32.28 0.71 -23.84
C ILE A 69 32.55 1.97 -23.01
N HIS A 70 33.39 2.89 -23.53
CA HIS A 70 33.70 4.15 -22.86
C HIS A 70 33.07 5.37 -23.57
N SER A 71 32.41 5.16 -24.71
CA SER A 71 31.71 6.23 -25.39
C SER A 71 30.47 6.66 -24.62
N ASP A 72 30.31 7.96 -24.45
CA ASP A 72 29.08 8.52 -23.87
C ASP A 72 27.92 8.51 -24.88
N LEU A 73 28.20 8.16 -26.11
CA LEU A 73 27.24 8.17 -27.20
C LEU A 73 27.26 6.82 -27.94
N CYS A 74 26.09 6.39 -28.38
CA CYS A 74 25.98 5.29 -29.33
C CYS A 74 25.51 5.78 -30.69
N PHE A 75 25.75 4.99 -31.73
CA PHE A 75 25.27 5.25 -33.08
C PHE A 75 24.18 4.25 -33.43
N VAL A 76 23.10 4.76 -33.99
CA VAL A 76 21.94 3.96 -34.38
C VAL A 76 21.54 4.33 -35.81
N LYS A 77 21.08 3.35 -36.56
CA LYS A 77 20.62 3.52 -37.94
C LYS A 77 19.39 2.66 -38.21
N ASP A 78 18.45 3.22 -38.94
CA ASP A 78 17.23 2.52 -39.38
C ASP A 78 16.41 1.94 -38.25
N MET A 79 16.28 2.67 -37.14
CA MET A 79 15.55 2.24 -35.95
C MET A 79 14.51 3.28 -35.50
N VAL A 80 13.42 2.81 -34.95
CA VAL A 80 12.42 3.64 -34.28
C VAL A 80 12.59 3.48 -32.77
N PHE A 81 12.57 4.58 -32.06
CA PHE A 81 12.74 4.60 -30.62
C PHE A 81 11.47 5.03 -29.91
N TYR A 82 11.16 4.33 -28.84
CA TYR A 82 10.14 4.69 -27.87
C TYR A 82 10.79 4.86 -26.50
N ASN A 83 10.25 5.76 -25.70
CA ASN A 83 10.67 5.85 -24.30
C ASN A 83 9.99 4.75 -23.48
N ILE A 84 10.34 4.64 -22.18
CA ILE A 84 9.76 3.66 -21.26
C ILE A 84 8.24 3.80 -21.04
N TRP A 85 7.65 4.91 -21.50
CA TRP A 85 6.22 5.19 -21.40
C TRP A 85 5.48 4.89 -22.70
N GLY A 86 6.17 4.33 -23.71
CA GLY A 86 5.59 4.02 -25.02
C GLY A 86 5.42 5.21 -25.96
N TYR A 87 5.98 6.39 -25.60
CA TYR A 87 5.93 7.55 -26.50
C TYR A 87 7.04 7.49 -27.53
N PHE A 88 6.71 7.85 -28.76
CA PHE A 88 7.67 8.00 -29.84
C PHE A 88 8.74 9.03 -29.50
N VAL A 89 10.01 8.62 -29.53
CA VAL A 89 11.16 9.49 -29.20
C VAL A 89 11.90 9.92 -30.46
N GLY A 90 11.93 9.08 -31.48
CA GLY A 90 12.58 9.39 -32.73
C GLY A 90 12.48 8.29 -33.76
N TRP A 91 12.60 8.65 -35.02
CA TRP A 91 12.65 7.75 -36.17
C TRP A 91 13.92 7.97 -36.96
N TYR A 92 14.65 6.90 -37.28
CA TYR A 92 15.93 6.98 -37.97
C TYR A 92 15.98 5.95 -39.10
N GLU A 93 15.37 6.27 -40.20
CA GLU A 93 15.39 5.42 -41.40
C GLU A 93 16.66 5.53 -42.20
N GLN A 94 17.26 6.72 -42.23
CA GLN A 94 18.45 7.02 -43.03
C GLN A 94 19.50 7.78 -42.21
N GLY A 95 20.71 7.22 -42.13
CA GLY A 95 21.81 7.83 -41.40
C GLY A 95 21.98 7.33 -39.97
N ALA A 96 23.13 7.63 -39.37
CA ALA A 96 23.48 7.32 -38.01
C ALA A 96 23.30 8.55 -37.11
N GLN A 97 22.70 8.38 -35.96
CA GLN A 97 22.60 9.42 -34.93
C GLN A 97 23.28 9.02 -33.63
N ARG A 98 23.71 10.02 -32.86
CA ARG A 98 24.33 9.83 -31.54
C ARG A 98 23.28 9.98 -30.47
N PHE A 99 23.34 9.07 -29.49
CA PHE A 99 22.50 9.10 -28.32
C PHE A 99 23.34 9.13 -27.02
N PRO A 100 22.88 9.80 -25.99
CA PRO A 100 23.55 9.80 -24.70
C PRO A 100 23.73 8.37 -24.16
N ARG A 101 24.72 8.18 -23.30
CA ARG A 101 25.06 6.85 -22.71
C ARG A 101 23.89 6.21 -21.94
N TRP A 102 22.99 6.98 -21.37
CA TRP A 102 21.80 6.44 -20.69
C TRP A 102 20.78 5.78 -21.65
N TYR A 103 20.95 5.91 -22.96
CA TYR A 103 20.28 5.12 -23.98
C TYR A 103 21.09 3.90 -24.44
N GLU A 104 22.10 3.51 -23.69
CA GLU A 104 23.06 2.47 -24.11
C GLU A 104 22.47 1.07 -24.26
N SER A 105 21.46 0.74 -23.51
CA SER A 105 20.84 -0.54 -23.75
C SER A 105 19.97 -0.43 -25.00
N VAL A 106 20.34 -1.20 -26.01
CA VAL A 106 19.51 -1.33 -27.22
C VAL A 106 18.11 -1.79 -26.82
N GLU A 107 17.99 -2.56 -25.74
CA GLU A 107 16.75 -2.94 -25.09
C GLU A 107 15.89 -1.73 -24.73
N TRP A 108 16.50 -0.70 -24.18
CA TRP A 108 15.84 0.56 -23.83
C TRP A 108 15.43 1.37 -25.07
N CYS A 109 16.22 1.29 -26.11
CA CYS A 109 15.99 2.04 -27.34
C CYS A 109 14.99 1.36 -28.27
N ILE A 110 14.81 0.04 -28.17
CA ILE A 110 14.01 -0.74 -29.10
C ILE A 110 12.64 -1.02 -28.58
N GLY A 111 12.37 -0.76 -27.34
CA GLY A 111 11.05 -1.02 -27.07
C GLY A 111 10.51 -1.18 -25.77
N TYR A 112 9.44 -0.62 -25.76
CA TYR A 112 8.37 -0.86 -24.85
C TYR A 112 7.74 -2.25 -25.03
N ASP A 113 8.05 -2.91 -26.14
CA ASP A 113 7.53 -4.24 -26.37
C ASP A 113 8.54 -5.28 -25.86
N LYS A 114 8.13 -6.07 -24.85
CA LYS A 114 8.89 -7.20 -24.31
C LYS A 114 9.38 -8.20 -25.35
N TYR A 115 8.89 -8.10 -26.57
CA TYR A 115 9.32 -8.90 -27.71
C TYR A 115 10.59 -8.39 -28.40
N PHE A 116 11.08 -7.21 -28.02
CA PHE A 116 12.27 -6.57 -28.64
C PHE A 116 13.52 -6.65 -27.79
N ASP A 117 13.48 -7.33 -26.66
CA ASP A 117 14.71 -7.60 -25.89
C ASP A 117 15.71 -8.35 -26.77
N PRO A 118 17.02 -8.03 -26.71
CA PRO A 118 18.01 -8.80 -27.42
C PRO A 118 17.90 -10.24 -27.03
N GLN A 119 17.66 -11.07 -28.03
CA GLN A 119 17.42 -12.51 -27.79
C GLN A 119 18.67 -13.24 -27.29
N ALA A 120 19.85 -12.71 -27.63
CA ALA A 120 21.11 -13.17 -27.08
C ALA A 120 22.23 -12.16 -27.32
N THR A 121 23.15 -12.04 -26.39
CA THR A 121 24.45 -11.43 -26.61
C THR A 121 25.47 -12.52 -26.91
N ILE A 122 26.03 -12.48 -28.12
CA ILE A 122 27.06 -13.42 -28.54
C ILE A 122 28.41 -12.90 -28.04
N VAL A 123 28.87 -13.44 -26.94
CA VAL A 123 30.17 -13.07 -26.35
C VAL A 123 31.28 -13.81 -27.10
N ASN A 124 32.18 -13.04 -27.67
CA ASN A 124 33.38 -13.53 -28.32
C ASN A 124 34.56 -13.40 -27.41
N ARG A 125 35.00 -14.47 -26.76
CA ARG A 125 36.20 -14.48 -25.95
C ARG A 125 37.44 -13.99 -26.69
N GLU A 126 37.58 -14.40 -27.95
CA GLU A 126 38.70 -13.96 -28.82
C GLU A 126 38.86 -12.45 -28.92
N TYR A 127 37.79 -11.69 -28.88
CA TYR A 127 37.86 -10.22 -28.92
C TYR A 127 38.14 -9.63 -27.53
N LEU A 128 37.64 -10.22 -26.47
CA LEU A 128 37.94 -9.81 -25.10
C LEU A 128 39.40 -10.07 -24.74
N ASP A 129 39.99 -11.17 -25.23
CA ASP A 129 41.41 -11.48 -25.02
C ASP A 129 42.37 -10.47 -25.68
N LYS A 130 41.89 -9.68 -26.65
CA LYS A 130 42.65 -8.58 -27.25
C LYS A 130 42.69 -7.31 -26.37
N PHE A 131 41.94 -7.32 -25.26
CA PHE A 131 41.87 -6.24 -24.30
C PHE A 131 42.39 -6.81 -22.94
N PRO A 132 43.63 -6.54 -22.61
CA PRO A 132 44.28 -7.10 -21.39
C PRO A 132 43.48 -6.86 -20.11
N GLU A 133 42.78 -5.71 -20.06
CA GLU A 133 41.93 -5.29 -18.94
C GLU A 133 40.76 -6.24 -18.67
N TYR A 134 40.25 -6.96 -19.68
CA TYR A 134 39.11 -7.89 -19.53
C TYR A 134 39.48 -9.36 -19.53
N LYS A 135 40.75 -9.68 -19.62
CA LYS A 135 41.25 -11.05 -19.75
C LYS A 135 40.72 -12.01 -18.69
N TYR A 136 40.52 -11.55 -17.47
CA TYR A 136 40.06 -12.35 -16.33
C TYR A 136 38.65 -12.01 -15.86
N SER A 137 37.85 -11.33 -16.67
CA SER A 137 36.56 -10.76 -16.31
C SER A 137 35.44 -11.77 -16.00
N ALA A 138 35.63 -13.07 -16.25
CA ALA A 138 34.60 -14.12 -16.16
C ALA A 138 33.27 -13.76 -16.90
N ILE A 139 33.37 -12.90 -17.90
CA ILE A 139 32.21 -12.38 -18.66
C ILE A 139 31.39 -13.49 -19.34
N GLU A 140 32.00 -14.61 -19.67
CA GLU A 140 31.34 -15.78 -20.23
C GLU A 140 30.31 -16.43 -19.31
N ARG A 141 30.39 -16.15 -18.03
CA ARG A 141 29.41 -16.60 -17.01
C ARG A 141 28.24 -15.64 -16.85
N TYR A 142 28.39 -14.40 -17.34
CA TYR A 142 27.35 -13.41 -17.24
C TYR A 142 26.28 -13.64 -18.32
N THR A 143 25.06 -13.99 -17.91
CA THR A 143 23.94 -14.30 -18.81
C THR A 143 23.01 -13.10 -19.04
N GLY A 144 23.24 -11.99 -18.34
CA GLY A 144 22.40 -10.80 -18.46
C GLY A 144 22.72 -9.93 -19.66
N VAL A 145 21.87 -8.96 -19.92
CA VAL A 145 21.97 -8.06 -21.09
C VAL A 145 22.89 -6.86 -20.88
N LYS A 146 23.22 -6.53 -19.62
CA LYS A 146 24.01 -5.34 -19.26
C LYS A 146 25.52 -5.58 -19.33
N ILE A 147 25.99 -6.11 -20.44
CA ILE A 147 27.37 -6.57 -20.59
C ILE A 147 28.41 -5.46 -20.40
N PHE A 148 28.13 -4.25 -20.90
CA PHE A 148 29.05 -3.11 -20.76
C PHE A 148 29.04 -2.53 -19.35
N GLU A 149 27.90 -2.50 -18.68
CA GLU A 149 27.83 -2.12 -17.27
C GLU A 149 28.69 -3.09 -16.43
N TYR A 150 28.59 -4.39 -16.71
CA TYR A 150 29.42 -5.42 -16.06
C TYR A 150 30.92 -5.15 -16.30
N LEU A 151 31.36 -4.92 -17.54
CA LEU A 151 32.76 -4.70 -17.88
C LEU A 151 33.30 -3.38 -17.29
N ARG A 152 32.55 -2.30 -17.33
CA ARG A 152 32.92 -1.04 -16.66
C ARG A 152 33.03 -1.19 -15.13
N LEU A 153 32.13 -1.97 -14.52
CA LEU A 153 32.25 -2.29 -13.09
C LEU A 153 33.48 -3.15 -12.83
N TYR A 154 33.82 -4.07 -13.73
CA TYR A 154 35.02 -4.89 -13.62
C TYR A 154 36.29 -4.05 -13.64
N GLU A 155 36.40 -3.03 -14.48
CA GLU A 155 37.53 -2.08 -14.51
C GLU A 155 37.77 -1.42 -13.14
N THR A 156 36.70 -0.99 -12.50
CA THR A 156 36.76 -0.32 -11.19
C THR A 156 36.85 -1.29 -10.03
N TYR A 157 36.19 -2.44 -10.16
CA TYR A 157 36.00 -3.46 -9.12
C TYR A 157 36.27 -4.87 -9.67
N PRO A 158 37.54 -5.27 -9.92
CA PRO A 158 37.84 -6.58 -10.47
C PRO A 158 37.30 -7.77 -9.64
N GLN A 159 37.02 -7.53 -8.37
CA GLN A 159 36.36 -8.50 -7.49
C GLN A 159 34.94 -8.91 -7.90
N ILE A 160 34.33 -8.27 -8.89
CA ILE A 160 33.07 -8.72 -9.51
C ILE A 160 33.20 -10.15 -10.04
N GLU A 161 34.39 -10.51 -10.53
CA GLU A 161 34.72 -11.86 -10.96
C GLU A 161 34.53 -12.89 -9.83
N TYR A 162 34.85 -12.53 -8.61
CA TYR A 162 34.68 -13.39 -7.44
C TYR A 162 33.17 -13.70 -7.22
N LEU A 163 32.32 -12.70 -7.33
CA LEU A 163 30.86 -12.89 -7.21
C LEU A 163 30.33 -13.79 -8.33
N MET A 164 30.77 -13.54 -9.58
CA MET A 164 30.38 -14.37 -10.73
C MET A 164 30.81 -15.83 -10.56
N LYS A 165 32.05 -16.09 -10.14
CA LYS A 165 32.53 -17.45 -9.89
C LYS A 165 31.83 -18.14 -8.71
N ALA A 166 31.30 -17.34 -7.78
CA ALA A 166 30.54 -17.83 -6.64
C ALA A 166 29.06 -18.12 -6.97
N GLY A 167 28.56 -17.74 -8.15
CA GLY A 167 27.15 -17.84 -8.51
C GLY A 167 26.28 -16.80 -7.79
N LEU A 168 26.85 -15.64 -7.44
CA LEU A 168 26.19 -14.52 -6.76
C LEU A 168 25.86 -13.40 -7.77
N ASP A 169 25.32 -13.78 -8.92
CA ASP A 169 25.09 -12.93 -10.09
C ASP A 169 24.11 -11.77 -9.79
N ASP A 170 23.14 -12.00 -8.92
CA ASP A 170 22.14 -10.98 -8.52
C ASP A 170 22.80 -9.78 -7.80
N TYR A 171 24.05 -9.90 -7.33
CA TYR A 171 24.75 -8.87 -6.56
C TYR A 171 25.91 -8.20 -7.30
N VAL A 172 26.18 -8.59 -8.54
CA VAL A 172 27.33 -8.08 -9.32
C VAL A 172 27.23 -6.58 -9.63
N PHE A 173 26.04 -6.02 -9.69
CA PHE A 173 25.82 -4.58 -9.91
C PHE A 173 25.78 -3.76 -8.62
N SER A 174 25.93 -4.38 -7.46
CA SER A 174 26.01 -3.67 -6.19
C SER A 174 27.40 -3.12 -5.90
N THR A 175 27.62 -1.84 -6.18
CA THR A 175 28.89 -1.18 -5.86
C THR A 175 29.23 -1.23 -4.35
N GLN A 176 28.24 -1.29 -3.48
CA GLN A 176 28.44 -1.41 -2.03
C GLN A 176 29.01 -2.79 -1.67
N ILE A 177 28.49 -3.87 -2.24
CA ILE A 177 29.02 -5.22 -2.06
C ILE A 177 30.42 -5.31 -2.65
N LEU A 178 30.62 -4.83 -3.89
CA LEU A 178 31.90 -4.84 -4.57
C LEU A 178 32.98 -4.11 -3.77
N LYS A 179 32.69 -2.90 -3.29
CA LYS A 179 33.59 -2.12 -2.43
C LYS A 179 33.92 -2.86 -1.13
N THR A 180 32.94 -3.52 -0.52
CA THR A 180 33.13 -4.23 0.74
C THR A 180 33.98 -5.50 0.53
N VAL A 181 33.69 -6.25 -0.55
CA VAL A 181 34.52 -7.44 -0.92
C VAL A 181 35.96 -7.05 -1.18
N GLY A 182 36.21 -5.94 -1.90
CA GLY A 182 37.56 -5.45 -2.17
C GLY A 182 38.36 -5.02 -0.94
N LYS A 183 37.65 -4.51 0.08
CA LYS A 183 38.27 -4.02 1.32
C LYS A 183 38.36 -5.04 2.46
N ASN A 184 37.55 -6.08 2.43
CA ASN A 184 37.34 -6.98 3.55
C ASN A 184 37.28 -8.45 3.13
N LYS A 185 38.42 -9.14 3.29
CA LYS A 185 38.54 -10.58 2.99
C LYS A 185 37.59 -11.45 3.83
N SER A 186 37.30 -11.04 5.07
CA SER A 186 36.34 -11.76 5.92
C SER A 186 34.94 -11.71 5.37
N PHE A 187 34.51 -10.58 4.77
CA PHE A 187 33.24 -10.44 4.09
C PHE A 187 33.14 -11.35 2.86
N ALA A 188 34.20 -11.39 2.04
CA ALA A 188 34.26 -12.32 0.91
C ALA A 188 34.10 -13.78 1.35
N LYS A 189 34.80 -14.22 2.41
CA LYS A 189 34.66 -15.56 2.98
C LYS A 189 33.25 -15.79 3.55
N TRP A 190 32.66 -14.77 4.17
CA TRP A 190 31.30 -14.83 4.70
C TRP A 190 30.24 -15.00 3.58
N LEU A 191 30.38 -14.25 2.48
CA LEU A 191 29.52 -14.43 1.30
C LEU A 191 29.56 -15.86 0.75
N MET A 192 30.76 -16.43 0.67
CA MET A 192 30.93 -17.82 0.19
C MET A 192 30.27 -18.85 1.11
N ARG A 193 30.39 -18.66 2.43
CA ARG A 193 29.73 -19.57 3.39
C ARG A 193 28.20 -19.51 3.31
N ASN A 194 27.66 -18.32 3.03
CA ASN A 194 26.20 -18.09 2.95
C ASN A 194 25.67 -18.12 1.49
N ARG A 195 26.48 -18.54 0.51
CA ARG A 195 26.11 -18.45 -0.92
C ARG A 195 24.81 -19.16 -1.27
N ALA A 196 24.57 -20.35 -0.71
CA ALA A 196 23.36 -21.11 -0.97
C ALA A 196 22.11 -20.34 -0.57
N GLU A 197 22.09 -19.80 0.67
CA GLU A 197 21.00 -19.00 1.20
C GLU A 197 20.82 -17.69 0.41
N LEU A 198 21.93 -17.05 -0.02
CA LEU A 198 21.90 -15.81 -0.80
C LEU A 198 21.33 -16.00 -2.21
N THR A 199 21.63 -17.13 -2.85
CA THR A 199 21.09 -17.47 -4.20
C THR A 199 19.63 -17.89 -4.14
N GLU A 200 19.23 -18.59 -3.12
CA GLU A 200 17.86 -19.06 -2.94
C GLU A 200 16.89 -17.92 -2.61
N ASN A 201 17.27 -16.99 -1.71
CA ASN A 201 16.35 -16.04 -1.10
C ASN A 201 16.48 -14.58 -1.60
N LYS A 202 17.44 -14.24 -2.43
CA LYS A 202 17.65 -12.90 -3.03
C LYS A 202 17.52 -11.73 -2.04
N TYR A 203 18.36 -11.71 -1.02
CA TYR A 203 18.34 -10.68 0.02
C TYR A 203 18.72 -9.29 -0.50
N TYR A 204 18.17 -8.24 0.11
CA TYR A 204 18.58 -6.87 -0.17
C TYR A 204 20.02 -6.60 0.29
N VAL A 205 20.69 -5.69 -0.41
CA VAL A 205 22.10 -5.35 -0.13
C VAL A 205 22.31 -4.85 1.30
N ASP A 206 21.42 -4.00 1.81
CA ASP A 206 21.46 -3.49 3.18
C ASP A 206 21.31 -4.60 4.23
N VAL A 207 20.52 -5.63 3.93
CA VAL A 207 20.37 -6.83 4.78
C VAL A 207 21.67 -7.61 4.83
N ILE A 208 22.29 -7.87 3.68
CA ILE A 208 23.57 -8.59 3.58
C ILE A 208 24.64 -7.88 4.39
N LEU A 209 24.82 -6.59 4.18
CA LEU A 209 25.85 -5.81 4.87
C LEU A 209 25.59 -5.73 6.38
N ARG A 210 24.32 -5.60 6.79
CA ARG A 210 23.94 -5.59 8.20
C ARG A 210 24.15 -6.97 8.86
N ALA A 211 23.74 -8.05 8.21
CA ALA A 211 23.92 -9.42 8.70
C ALA A 211 25.41 -9.71 8.95
N PHE A 212 26.26 -9.37 7.98
CA PHE A 212 27.71 -9.49 8.16
C PHE A 212 28.24 -8.67 9.35
N LYS A 213 27.84 -7.38 9.45
CA LYS A 213 28.29 -6.46 10.51
C LYS A 213 27.85 -6.91 11.90
N THR A 214 26.63 -7.45 12.03
CA THR A 214 26.03 -7.80 13.33
C THR A 214 26.21 -9.27 13.71
N GLY A 215 26.63 -10.12 12.77
CA GLY A 215 26.73 -11.58 12.97
C GLY A 215 25.35 -12.27 13.05
N LYS A 216 24.24 -11.55 12.78
CA LYS A 216 22.90 -12.11 12.85
C LYS A 216 22.54 -12.90 11.57
N PRO A 217 21.65 -13.90 11.66
CA PRO A 217 21.14 -14.61 10.49
C PRO A 217 20.49 -13.66 9.46
N LEU A 218 20.70 -13.92 8.17
CA LEU A 218 20.14 -13.12 7.07
C LEU A 218 18.61 -13.01 7.16
N ALA A 219 17.96 -14.12 7.43
CA ALA A 219 16.51 -14.17 7.58
C ALA A 219 15.99 -13.28 8.72
N ASP A 220 16.71 -13.15 9.83
CA ASP A 220 16.33 -12.28 10.95
C ASP A 220 16.46 -10.80 10.58
N VAL A 221 17.55 -10.44 9.91
CA VAL A 221 17.79 -9.08 9.44
C VAL A 221 16.78 -8.67 8.37
N GLN A 222 16.42 -9.59 7.47
CA GLN A 222 15.40 -9.39 6.45
C GLN A 222 14.01 -9.20 7.08
N ALA A 223 13.66 -10.03 8.06
CA ALA A 223 12.40 -9.89 8.80
C ALA A 223 12.32 -8.53 9.50
N TYR A 224 13.39 -8.14 10.20
CA TYR A 224 13.47 -6.81 10.83
C TYR A 224 13.28 -5.68 9.82
N ARG A 225 13.94 -5.74 8.66
CA ARG A 225 13.79 -4.76 7.59
C ARG A 225 12.33 -4.66 7.11
N ASN A 226 11.71 -5.79 6.82
CA ASN A 226 10.34 -5.86 6.30
C ASN A 226 9.32 -5.30 7.31
N TYR A 227 9.41 -5.74 8.58
CA TYR A 227 8.52 -5.23 9.63
C TYR A 227 8.74 -3.75 9.92
N ARG A 228 10.01 -3.28 9.97
CA ARG A 228 10.31 -1.87 10.14
C ARG A 228 9.70 -1.01 9.03
N MET A 229 9.77 -1.47 7.78
CA MET A 229 9.13 -0.76 6.66
C MET A 229 7.62 -0.74 6.79
N LYS A 230 7.01 -1.86 7.16
CA LYS A 230 5.56 -1.98 7.37
C LYS A 230 5.09 -1.06 8.49
N LEU A 231 5.74 -1.11 9.66
CA LEU A 231 5.45 -0.24 10.80
C LEU A 231 5.66 1.26 10.49
N SER A 232 6.52 1.60 9.51
CA SER A 232 6.77 2.99 9.11
C SER A 232 5.73 3.53 8.13
N LYS A 233 5.19 2.68 7.26
CA LYS A 233 4.27 3.07 6.19
C LYS A 233 2.80 3.10 6.65
N GLU A 234 2.43 2.20 7.55
CA GLU A 234 1.04 2.00 7.95
C GLU A 234 0.69 2.84 9.17
N THR A 235 -0.24 3.78 8.99
CA THR A 235 -0.70 4.68 10.06
C THR A 235 -1.25 3.91 11.26
N ALA A 236 -1.96 2.80 11.03
CA ALA A 236 -2.53 1.95 12.06
C ALA A 236 -1.49 1.27 12.98
N LEU A 237 -0.22 1.23 12.57
CA LEU A 237 0.86 0.59 13.32
C LEU A 237 1.87 1.60 13.93
N LYS A 238 1.61 2.91 13.80
CA LYS A 238 2.51 3.96 14.34
C LYS A 238 2.67 3.84 15.86
N GLU A 239 1.61 3.48 16.56
CA GLU A 239 1.64 3.30 18.02
C GLU A 239 2.58 2.19 18.46
N LEU A 240 2.60 1.03 17.75
CA LEU A 240 3.54 -0.06 18.05
C LEU A 240 4.98 0.38 17.87
N ARG A 241 5.26 1.16 16.82
CA ARG A 241 6.59 1.72 16.60
C ARG A 241 7.01 2.67 17.74
N ALA A 242 6.08 3.48 18.23
CA ALA A 242 6.34 4.38 19.36
C ALA A 242 6.53 3.59 20.66
N PHE A 243 5.67 2.60 20.91
CA PHE A 243 5.70 1.76 22.10
C PHE A 243 6.98 0.92 22.20
N PHE A 244 7.48 0.38 21.05
CA PHE A 244 8.69 -0.43 20.98
C PHE A 244 9.93 0.36 20.50
N LYS A 245 9.94 1.68 20.60
CA LYS A 245 11.01 2.55 20.08
C LYS A 245 12.43 2.08 20.48
N ASN A 246 12.60 1.63 21.72
CA ASN A 246 13.89 1.25 22.29
C ASN A 246 14.26 -0.22 22.06
N ASP A 247 13.29 -1.09 21.79
CA ASP A 247 13.48 -2.54 21.62
C ASP A 247 12.77 -3.09 20.37
N LEU A 248 12.64 -2.26 19.34
CA LEU A 248 11.94 -2.60 18.11
C LEU A 248 12.47 -3.89 17.45
N GLU A 249 13.80 -4.12 17.51
CA GLU A 249 14.38 -5.32 16.95
C GLU A 249 13.98 -6.58 17.74
N LYS A 250 13.99 -6.50 19.08
CA LYS A 250 13.50 -7.57 19.96
C LYS A 250 12.03 -7.88 19.66
N PHE A 251 11.22 -6.85 19.51
CA PHE A 251 9.80 -6.98 19.15
C PHE A 251 9.60 -7.68 17.82
N VAL A 252 10.33 -7.31 16.77
CA VAL A 252 10.23 -7.96 15.46
C VAL A 252 10.63 -9.44 15.52
N LEU A 253 11.71 -9.76 16.22
CA LEU A 253 12.15 -11.14 16.41
C LEU A 253 11.13 -11.95 17.23
N TYR A 254 10.51 -11.32 18.22
CA TYR A 254 9.42 -11.91 18.98
C TYR A 254 8.21 -12.25 18.09
N LEU A 255 7.72 -11.30 17.27
CA LEU A 255 6.63 -11.55 16.31
C LEU A 255 6.92 -12.74 15.38
N ARG A 256 8.14 -12.80 14.88
CA ARG A 256 8.59 -13.92 14.04
C ARG A 256 8.58 -15.25 14.80
N LYS A 257 9.14 -15.26 16.00
CA LYS A 257 9.17 -16.48 16.85
C LYS A 257 7.80 -16.99 17.20
N GLN A 258 6.84 -16.08 17.39
CA GLN A 258 5.44 -16.40 17.72
C GLN A 258 4.57 -16.60 16.48
N GLU A 259 5.14 -16.55 15.27
CA GLU A 259 4.47 -16.68 13.97
C GLU A 259 3.23 -15.75 13.85
N THR A 260 3.34 -14.55 14.43
CA THR A 260 2.26 -13.57 14.48
C THR A 260 2.58 -12.30 13.71
N ASN A 261 1.54 -11.51 13.47
CA ASN A 261 1.66 -10.25 12.73
C ASN A 261 1.47 -9.02 13.66
N PRO A 262 1.92 -7.83 13.22
CA PRO A 262 1.81 -6.61 14.03
C PRO A 262 0.38 -6.21 14.39
N TYR A 263 -0.61 -6.52 13.54
CA TYR A 263 -2.00 -6.15 13.81
C TYR A 263 -2.56 -6.94 14.98
N SER A 264 -2.36 -8.27 15.00
CA SER A 264 -2.77 -9.09 16.15
C SER A 264 -2.11 -8.61 17.44
N TYR A 265 -0.82 -8.21 17.36
CA TYR A 265 -0.16 -7.68 18.54
C TYR A 265 -0.73 -6.32 18.96
N ARG A 266 -1.10 -5.43 18.03
CA ARG A 266 -1.78 -4.18 18.35
C ARG A 266 -3.11 -4.41 19.08
N ASP A 267 -3.89 -5.34 18.57
CA ASP A 267 -5.19 -5.67 19.18
C ASP A 267 -5.00 -6.23 20.60
N TYR A 268 -3.99 -7.07 20.80
CA TYR A 268 -3.57 -7.53 22.13
C TYR A 268 -3.14 -6.36 23.04
N LEU A 269 -2.31 -5.44 22.52
CA LEU A 269 -1.84 -4.27 23.26
C LEU A 269 -3.04 -3.40 23.74
N HIS A 270 -3.98 -3.12 22.86
CA HIS A 270 -5.18 -2.35 23.16
C HIS A 270 -6.04 -3.06 24.24
N ALA A 271 -6.24 -4.38 24.11
CA ALA A 271 -6.97 -5.15 25.09
C ALA A 271 -6.29 -5.09 26.46
N CYS A 272 -4.97 -5.30 26.52
CA CYS A 272 -4.21 -5.22 27.76
C CYS A 272 -4.27 -3.82 28.40
N GLN A 273 -4.16 -2.76 27.60
CA GLN A 273 -4.25 -1.37 28.08
C GLN A 273 -5.64 -1.06 28.65
N TYR A 274 -6.70 -1.47 27.96
CA TYR A 274 -8.08 -1.29 28.41
C TYR A 274 -8.32 -2.02 29.75
N LEU A 275 -7.75 -3.23 29.88
CA LEU A 275 -7.84 -4.03 31.11
C LEU A 275 -6.92 -3.53 32.25
N GLY A 276 -6.16 -2.45 32.02
CA GLY A 276 -5.27 -1.87 33.03
C GLY A 276 -4.01 -2.70 33.32
N LEU A 277 -3.59 -3.59 32.40
CA LEU A 277 -2.42 -4.44 32.60
C LEU A 277 -1.12 -3.64 32.46
N ASN A 278 -0.16 -3.90 33.32
CA ASN A 278 1.15 -3.25 33.25
C ASN A 278 1.99 -3.80 32.09
N MET A 279 2.05 -3.08 31.00
CA MET A 279 2.79 -3.43 29.78
C MET A 279 4.31 -3.19 29.87
N THR A 280 4.84 -2.74 31.01
CA THR A 280 6.30 -2.72 31.25
C THR A 280 6.82 -4.07 31.74
N GLU A 281 5.94 -4.92 32.27
CA GLU A 281 6.28 -6.27 32.68
C GLU A 281 6.49 -7.18 31.46
N GLU A 282 7.62 -7.90 31.49
CA GLU A 282 8.06 -8.79 30.39
C GLU A 282 6.99 -9.84 30.03
N LYS A 283 6.30 -10.41 31.04
CA LYS A 283 5.25 -11.43 30.85
C LYS A 283 4.03 -10.89 30.06
N ASN A 284 3.70 -9.61 30.23
CA ASN A 284 2.61 -8.95 29.51
C ASN A 284 3.07 -8.43 28.16
N ARG A 285 4.32 -7.91 28.10
CA ARG A 285 4.91 -7.33 26.89
C ARG A 285 5.31 -8.39 25.85
N TYR A 286 5.82 -9.55 26.33
CA TYR A 286 6.31 -10.65 25.50
C TYR A 286 5.83 -12.00 26.05
N PRO A 287 4.51 -12.28 26.04
CA PRO A 287 3.99 -13.55 26.55
C PRO A 287 4.63 -14.74 25.81
N ARG A 288 4.92 -15.83 26.56
CA ARG A 288 5.59 -17.01 26.00
C ARG A 288 4.79 -17.71 24.91
N ASP A 289 3.48 -17.73 25.05
CA ASP A 289 2.50 -18.22 24.07
C ASP A 289 1.58 -17.06 23.69
N PHE A 290 1.96 -16.37 22.61
CA PHE A 290 1.24 -15.17 22.18
C PHE A 290 -0.21 -15.48 21.81
N LYS A 291 -0.44 -16.55 21.02
CA LYS A 291 -1.78 -16.88 20.54
C LYS A 291 -2.75 -17.08 21.69
N ARG A 292 -2.37 -17.92 22.65
CA ARG A 292 -3.18 -18.18 23.84
C ARG A 292 -3.49 -16.91 24.62
N TRP A 293 -2.48 -16.08 24.90
CA TRP A 293 -2.69 -14.87 25.70
C TRP A 293 -3.43 -13.78 24.92
N HIS A 294 -3.24 -13.69 23.62
CA HIS A 294 -4.03 -12.84 22.76
C HIS A 294 -5.53 -13.19 22.89
N ASP A 295 -5.89 -14.46 22.68
CA ASP A 295 -7.27 -14.89 22.69
C ASP A 295 -7.92 -14.63 24.07
N ILE A 296 -7.22 -14.95 25.16
CA ILE A 296 -7.68 -14.66 26.53
C ILE A 296 -7.93 -13.15 26.73
N ARG A 297 -6.98 -12.29 26.33
CA ARG A 297 -7.12 -10.84 26.54
C ARG A 297 -8.19 -10.21 25.67
N ILE A 298 -8.39 -10.72 24.46
CA ILE A 298 -9.49 -10.26 23.60
C ILE A 298 -10.85 -10.64 24.21
N ASP A 299 -11.01 -11.85 24.74
CA ASP A 299 -12.26 -12.27 25.42
C ASP A 299 -12.53 -11.45 26.67
N GLU A 300 -11.51 -11.23 27.51
CA GLU A 300 -11.64 -10.40 28.72
C GLU A 300 -11.99 -8.94 28.35
N TYR A 301 -11.37 -8.38 27.32
CA TYR A 301 -11.67 -7.05 26.80
C TYR A 301 -13.11 -6.97 26.29
N ALA A 302 -13.55 -7.94 25.49
CA ALA A 302 -14.91 -7.96 24.96
C ALA A 302 -15.94 -8.00 26.08
N THR A 303 -15.72 -8.84 27.12
CA THR A 303 -16.57 -8.93 28.28
C THR A 303 -16.61 -7.64 29.09
N ALA A 304 -15.45 -7.06 29.39
CA ALA A 304 -15.37 -5.81 30.17
C ALA A 304 -16.00 -4.64 29.42
N LYS A 305 -15.79 -4.59 28.10
CA LYS A 305 -16.39 -3.56 27.24
C LYS A 305 -17.90 -3.69 27.18
N ALA A 306 -18.44 -4.89 27.03
CA ALA A 306 -19.88 -5.11 27.00
C ALA A 306 -20.55 -4.66 28.31
N VAL A 307 -19.93 -4.92 29.46
CA VAL A 307 -20.43 -4.44 30.77
C VAL A 307 -20.40 -2.91 30.83
N GLN A 308 -19.34 -2.26 30.34
CA GLN A 308 -19.21 -0.81 30.32
C GLN A 308 -20.26 -0.18 29.41
N ASP A 309 -20.39 -0.71 28.18
CA ASP A 309 -21.36 -0.23 27.18
C ASP A 309 -22.80 -0.35 27.70
N GLU A 310 -23.13 -1.43 28.40
CA GLU A 310 -24.45 -1.62 29.03
C GLU A 310 -24.70 -0.61 30.17
N LYS A 311 -23.67 -0.36 30.99
CA LYS A 311 -23.75 0.64 32.05
C LYS A 311 -23.97 2.05 31.48
N GLU A 312 -23.25 2.41 30.41
CA GLU A 312 -23.41 3.69 29.74
C GLU A 312 -24.78 3.83 29.08
N ARG A 313 -25.25 2.76 28.43
CA ARG A 313 -26.58 2.71 27.85
C ARG A 313 -27.67 2.92 28.92
N LYS A 314 -27.57 2.21 30.03
CA LYS A 314 -28.51 2.36 31.17
C LYS A 314 -28.47 3.82 31.68
N ALA A 315 -27.32 4.38 31.95
CA ALA A 315 -27.18 5.75 32.43
C ALA A 315 -27.78 6.77 31.44
N PHE A 316 -27.59 6.54 30.14
CA PHE A 316 -28.22 7.37 29.10
C PHE A 316 -29.76 7.26 29.13
N TYR A 317 -30.32 6.05 29.23
CA TYR A 317 -31.77 5.83 29.34
C TYR A 317 -32.35 6.47 30.61
N ASP A 318 -31.67 6.35 31.76
CA ASP A 318 -32.04 7.00 33.00
C ASP A 318 -32.06 8.53 32.87
N THR A 319 -31.06 9.10 32.20
CA THR A 319 -31.00 10.54 31.89
C THR A 319 -32.16 10.97 31.00
N PHE A 320 -32.43 10.24 29.93
CA PHE A 320 -33.57 10.51 29.03
C PHE A 320 -34.89 10.49 29.78
N ALA A 321 -35.14 9.45 30.57
CA ALA A 321 -36.34 9.32 31.39
C ALA A 321 -36.48 10.46 32.44
N ALA A 322 -35.37 10.88 33.05
CA ALA A 322 -35.38 12.02 33.98
C ALA A 322 -35.80 13.32 33.28
N VAL A 323 -35.34 13.55 32.05
CA VAL A 323 -35.80 14.70 31.26
C VAL A 323 -37.24 14.60 30.85
N ALA A 324 -37.70 13.42 30.43
CA ALA A 324 -39.10 13.16 30.11
C ALA A 324 -40.00 13.45 31.33
N ASN A 325 -39.64 12.95 32.50
CA ASN A 325 -40.35 13.19 33.74
C ASN A 325 -40.37 14.69 34.13
N LYS A 326 -39.24 15.40 33.99
CA LYS A 326 -39.15 16.82 34.26
C LYS A 326 -40.13 17.64 33.42
N TYR A 327 -40.36 17.24 32.18
CA TYR A 327 -41.20 17.95 31.23
C TYR A 327 -42.58 17.27 30.99
N SER A 328 -42.94 16.23 31.74
CA SER A 328 -44.23 15.57 31.61
C SER A 328 -45.45 16.54 31.82
N GLY A 329 -45.26 17.60 32.62
CA GLY A 329 -46.27 18.63 32.80
C GLY A 329 -46.61 19.46 31.52
N LEU A 330 -45.85 19.26 30.45
CA LEU A 330 -46.15 19.87 29.13
C LEU A 330 -47.04 19.01 28.24
N GLU A 331 -47.35 17.78 28.67
CA GLU A 331 -48.32 16.91 28.02
C GLU A 331 -49.71 17.52 28.08
N TYR A 332 -50.51 17.20 27.08
CA TYR A 332 -51.87 17.75 26.97
C TYR A 332 -52.87 16.65 26.68
N ASP A 333 -53.83 16.49 27.59
CA ASP A 333 -54.96 15.59 27.40
C ASP A 333 -56.26 16.22 27.98
N ASN A 334 -56.64 17.34 27.42
CA ASN A 334 -57.89 18.03 27.82
C ASN A 334 -59.00 17.86 26.74
N LYS A 335 -59.98 18.78 26.74
CA LYS A 335 -61.10 18.79 25.80
C LYS A 335 -60.66 19.04 24.34
N SER A 336 -60.01 18.04 23.74
CA SER A 336 -59.56 18.02 22.34
C SER A 336 -59.64 16.60 21.80
N VAL A 337 -59.78 16.44 20.51
CA VAL A 337 -59.64 15.14 19.79
C VAL A 337 -58.19 14.67 19.73
N TYR A 338 -57.24 15.58 19.95
CA TYR A 338 -55.80 15.30 19.95
C TYR A 338 -55.23 15.40 21.37
N ILE A 339 -54.20 14.57 21.61
CA ILE A 339 -53.37 14.60 22.81
C ILE A 339 -51.90 14.84 22.38
N ALA A 340 -51.11 15.39 23.29
CA ALA A 340 -49.65 15.54 23.13
C ALA A 340 -48.93 14.82 24.26
N VAL A 341 -48.12 13.83 23.95
CA VAL A 341 -47.40 12.99 24.87
C VAL A 341 -45.91 13.15 24.64
N ILE A 342 -45.12 13.32 25.70
CA ILE A 342 -43.67 13.43 25.63
C ILE A 342 -43.03 12.04 25.43
N ALA A 343 -42.01 11.94 24.58
CA ALA A 343 -41.24 10.70 24.42
C ALA A 343 -40.61 10.28 25.75
N GLN A 344 -40.80 9.00 26.16
CA GLN A 344 -40.34 8.46 27.44
C GLN A 344 -39.00 7.73 27.34
N SER A 345 -38.60 7.31 26.11
CA SER A 345 -37.36 6.56 25.88
C SER A 345 -36.79 6.77 24.50
N PRO A 346 -35.47 6.56 24.31
CA PRO A 346 -34.88 6.50 22.98
C PRO A 346 -35.49 5.45 22.05
N ALA A 347 -35.97 4.33 22.61
CA ALA A 347 -36.63 3.26 21.86
C ALA A 347 -37.96 3.74 21.23
N GLU A 348 -38.68 4.61 21.91
CA GLU A 348 -39.92 5.21 21.36
C GLU A 348 -39.60 6.12 20.18
N LEU A 349 -38.51 6.89 20.23
CA LEU A 349 -38.09 7.72 19.07
C LEU A 349 -37.77 6.86 17.84
N ILE A 350 -37.08 5.72 18.05
CA ILE A 350 -36.77 4.76 16.98
C ILE A 350 -38.06 4.20 16.37
N ARG A 351 -38.96 3.69 17.24
CA ARG A 351 -40.25 3.14 16.81
C ARG A 351 -41.11 4.18 16.04
N GLU A 352 -41.15 5.41 16.53
CA GLU A 352 -41.89 6.51 15.89
C GLU A 352 -41.32 6.81 14.51
N GLY A 353 -40.00 6.92 14.40
CA GLY A 353 -39.29 7.15 13.15
C GLY A 353 -39.50 6.03 12.11
N GLU A 354 -39.54 4.76 12.57
CA GLU A 354 -39.81 3.62 11.69
C GLU A 354 -41.25 3.57 11.19
N LEU A 355 -42.22 3.87 12.05
CA LEU A 355 -43.63 3.79 11.70
C LEU A 355 -44.13 5.00 10.89
N LEU A 356 -43.57 6.18 11.11
CA LEU A 356 -43.87 7.39 10.35
C LEU A 356 -42.90 7.65 9.18
N ASP A 357 -41.92 6.79 8.98
CA ASP A 357 -40.87 6.90 7.96
C ASP A 357 -40.20 8.28 7.92
N HIS A 358 -39.73 8.72 9.08
CA HIS A 358 -38.97 9.96 9.24
C HIS A 358 -37.76 9.79 10.20
N CYS A 359 -36.91 10.79 10.28
CA CYS A 359 -35.55 10.65 10.83
C CYS A 359 -35.44 10.81 12.36
N VAL A 360 -36.56 10.94 13.12
CA VAL A 360 -36.49 11.21 14.58
C VAL A 360 -35.71 10.18 15.40
N GLY A 361 -35.73 8.93 14.96
CA GLY A 361 -34.97 7.84 15.62
C GLY A 361 -33.50 7.74 15.22
N ARG A 362 -33.01 8.50 14.20
CA ARG A 362 -31.68 8.29 13.59
C ARG A 362 -30.74 9.50 13.65
N MET A 363 -31.25 10.72 13.71
CA MET A 363 -30.46 11.95 13.58
C MET A 363 -30.00 12.56 14.91
N GLY A 364 -29.87 11.75 15.97
CA GLY A 364 -29.36 12.20 17.27
C GLY A 364 -30.35 13.03 18.09
N TYR A 365 -31.64 12.91 17.82
CA TYR A 365 -32.71 13.56 18.60
C TYR A 365 -32.75 13.06 20.03
N ASP A 366 -32.40 11.79 20.28
CA ASP A 366 -32.23 11.20 21.61
C ASP A 366 -31.19 11.96 22.44
N ARG A 367 -30.05 12.32 21.83
CA ARG A 367 -28.98 13.10 22.51
C ARG A 367 -29.39 14.55 22.75
N LYS A 368 -30.07 15.17 21.78
CA LYS A 368 -30.63 16.53 21.96
C LYS A 368 -31.66 16.56 23.09
N PHE A 369 -32.48 15.53 23.16
CA PHE A 369 -33.49 15.37 24.21
C PHE A 369 -32.83 15.22 25.59
N ALA A 370 -31.88 14.31 25.72
CA ALA A 370 -31.16 14.11 26.97
C ALA A 370 -30.38 15.35 27.45
N ARG A 371 -29.99 16.25 26.53
CA ARG A 371 -29.35 17.56 26.86
C ARG A 371 -30.33 18.71 27.00
N GLU A 372 -31.64 18.46 26.93
CA GLU A 372 -32.70 19.46 26.98
C GLU A 372 -32.60 20.53 25.86
N GLU A 373 -31.88 20.24 24.77
CA GLU A 373 -31.74 21.13 23.61
C GLU A 373 -33.07 21.20 22.83
N SER A 374 -33.70 20.04 22.63
CA SER A 374 -35.04 19.91 22.11
C SER A 374 -35.79 18.74 22.74
N LEU A 375 -37.10 18.89 22.90
CA LEU A 375 -38.02 17.87 23.41
C LEU A 375 -38.87 17.33 22.26
N ILE A 376 -39.13 16.04 22.26
CA ILE A 376 -39.97 15.37 21.28
C ILE A 376 -41.29 15.04 21.89
N PHE A 377 -42.36 15.49 21.25
CA PHE A 377 -43.74 15.16 21.60
C PHE A 377 -44.39 14.40 20.46
N PHE A 378 -45.16 13.42 20.80
CA PHE A 378 -46.03 12.68 19.89
C PHE A 378 -47.45 13.24 19.98
N ILE A 379 -48.00 13.70 18.88
CA ILE A 379 -49.41 14.03 18.78
C ILE A 379 -50.15 12.75 18.39
N ARG A 380 -51.18 12.45 19.12
CA ARG A 380 -52.03 11.27 18.92
C ARG A 380 -53.48 11.67 18.86
N THR A 381 -54.33 10.84 18.26
CA THR A 381 -55.78 10.99 18.42
C THR A 381 -56.19 10.32 19.73
N LYS A 382 -57.21 10.86 20.41
CA LYS A 382 -57.74 10.23 21.65
C LYS A 382 -58.34 8.85 21.39
N GLU A 383 -58.82 8.64 20.19
CA GLU A 383 -59.39 7.36 19.77
C GLU A 383 -58.31 6.27 19.61
N HIS A 384 -57.12 6.67 19.16
CA HIS A 384 -56.01 5.78 18.93
C HIS A 384 -54.71 6.32 19.55
N PRO A 385 -54.57 6.33 20.88
CA PRO A 385 -53.43 6.96 21.59
C PRO A 385 -52.10 6.26 21.36
N ASP A 386 -52.10 4.98 20.99
CA ASP A 386 -50.93 4.15 20.78
C ASP A 386 -50.42 4.13 19.31
N VAL A 387 -51.22 4.74 18.41
CA VAL A 387 -50.88 4.78 16.95
C VAL A 387 -50.07 6.04 16.64
N PRO A 388 -48.89 5.90 16.09
CA PRO A 388 -48.10 7.05 15.57
C PRO A 388 -48.89 7.87 14.60
N PHE A 389 -48.86 9.17 14.79
CA PHE A 389 -49.66 10.09 13.95
C PHE A 389 -48.85 11.34 13.52
N VAL A 390 -48.37 12.14 14.47
CA VAL A 390 -47.54 13.31 14.18
C VAL A 390 -46.46 13.48 15.24
N THR A 391 -45.23 13.81 14.84
CA THR A 391 -44.09 14.10 15.71
C THR A 391 -43.79 15.59 15.73
N VAL A 392 -43.62 16.15 16.93
CA VAL A 392 -43.27 17.56 17.16
C VAL A 392 -41.97 17.68 17.88
N GLU A 393 -41.05 18.44 17.31
CA GLU A 393 -39.80 18.89 17.99
C GLU A 393 -40.07 20.26 18.61
N TYR A 394 -39.95 20.37 19.92
CA TYR A 394 -40.14 21.59 20.70
C TYR A 394 -38.86 22.05 21.36
N SER A 395 -38.52 23.33 21.22
CA SER A 395 -37.36 23.92 21.91
C SER A 395 -37.78 24.60 23.21
N PRO A 396 -37.38 24.08 24.39
CA PRO A 396 -37.72 24.70 25.68
C PRO A 396 -37.03 26.05 25.86
N SER A 397 -35.80 26.23 25.33
CA SER A 397 -35.09 27.49 25.42
C SER A 397 -35.69 28.60 24.57
N ARG A 398 -36.17 28.27 23.33
CA ARG A 398 -36.78 29.21 22.38
C ARG A 398 -38.28 29.30 22.55
N ARG A 399 -38.90 28.40 23.31
CA ARG A 399 -40.37 28.29 23.55
C ARG A 399 -41.16 28.20 22.27
N LYS A 400 -40.67 27.49 21.26
CA LYS A 400 -41.27 27.34 19.94
C LYS A 400 -41.12 25.93 19.40
N ILE A 401 -41.99 25.59 18.48
CA ILE A 401 -41.88 24.38 17.66
C ILE A 401 -40.77 24.58 16.66
N LEU A 402 -39.91 23.58 16.54
CA LEU A 402 -38.84 23.54 15.54
C LEU A 402 -39.29 22.77 14.32
N GLN A 403 -39.98 21.64 14.53
CA GLN A 403 -40.50 20.78 13.47
C GLN A 403 -41.81 20.15 13.90
N CYS A 404 -42.68 19.88 12.93
CA CYS A 404 -43.97 19.22 13.13
C CYS A 404 -44.26 18.41 11.87
N TYR A 405 -44.12 17.09 11.91
CA TYR A 405 -44.21 16.22 10.74
C TYR A 405 -45.08 15.00 10.98
N ALA A 406 -45.86 14.65 9.94
CA ALA A 406 -46.61 13.41 9.81
C ALA A 406 -45.80 12.38 9.01
N TYR A 407 -46.46 11.33 8.50
CA TYR A 407 -45.84 10.28 7.70
C TYR A 407 -45.07 10.84 6.49
N HIS A 408 -43.86 10.30 6.22
CA HIS A 408 -42.92 10.74 5.16
C HIS A 408 -42.53 12.24 5.24
N ASP A 409 -42.31 12.76 6.44
CA ASP A 409 -42.00 14.18 6.68
C ASP A 409 -43.03 15.14 6.08
N SER A 410 -44.25 14.66 5.86
CA SER A 410 -45.31 15.50 5.30
C SER A 410 -45.85 16.52 6.34
N THR A 411 -46.40 17.60 5.84
CA THR A 411 -47.12 18.59 6.68
C THR A 411 -48.39 17.98 7.24
N PRO A 412 -48.64 18.00 8.56
CA PRO A 412 -49.89 17.54 9.13
C PRO A 412 -51.09 18.36 8.65
N ASP A 413 -52.30 17.77 8.78
CA ASP A 413 -53.54 18.44 8.46
C ASP A 413 -53.76 19.72 9.27
N ASP A 414 -54.53 20.66 8.72
CA ASP A 414 -54.82 21.97 9.33
C ASP A 414 -55.36 21.85 10.76
N GLY A 415 -56.23 20.85 11.05
CA GLY A 415 -56.76 20.60 12.38
C GLY A 415 -55.69 20.24 13.40
N VAL A 416 -54.69 19.44 13.01
CA VAL A 416 -53.54 19.12 13.84
C VAL A 416 -52.63 20.34 14.04
N LEU A 417 -52.37 21.09 12.97
CA LEU A 417 -51.56 22.31 13.06
C LEU A 417 -52.21 23.38 13.95
N GLN A 418 -53.54 23.54 13.89
CA GLN A 418 -54.28 24.40 14.81
C GLN A 418 -54.18 23.93 16.25
N PHE A 419 -54.34 22.62 16.51
CA PHE A 419 -54.16 22.05 17.83
C PHE A 419 -52.73 22.33 18.36
N VAL A 420 -51.72 22.01 17.58
CA VAL A 420 -50.31 22.15 17.98
C VAL A 420 -49.96 23.63 18.25
N ASN A 421 -50.32 24.54 17.37
CA ASN A 421 -49.90 25.94 17.49
C ASN A 421 -50.83 26.81 18.39
N LEU A 422 -52.13 26.56 18.39
CA LEU A 422 -53.08 27.43 19.08
C LEU A 422 -53.57 26.85 20.40
N THR A 423 -53.44 25.53 20.61
CA THR A 423 -53.91 24.88 21.85
C THR A 423 -52.75 24.40 22.67
N TRP A 424 -51.93 23.48 22.13
CA TRP A 424 -50.86 22.85 22.90
C TRP A 424 -49.67 23.80 23.17
N LEU A 425 -49.13 24.49 22.18
CA LEU A 425 -47.97 25.36 22.35
C LEU A 425 -48.17 26.45 23.42
N PRO A 426 -49.27 27.22 23.45
CA PRO A 426 -49.53 28.17 24.52
C PRO A 426 -49.64 27.53 25.90
N TYR A 427 -50.27 26.34 25.98
CA TYR A 427 -50.36 25.55 27.20
C TYR A 427 -48.98 25.10 27.68
N ALA A 428 -48.17 24.47 26.80
CA ALA A 428 -46.83 24.02 27.07
C ALA A 428 -45.94 25.16 27.56
N ASN A 429 -45.97 26.33 26.88
CA ASN A 429 -45.22 27.51 27.27
C ASN A 429 -45.63 28.07 28.64
N LYS A 430 -46.94 28.02 28.99
CA LYS A 430 -47.41 28.39 30.33
C LYS A 430 -46.92 27.46 31.39
N LYS A 431 -46.92 26.16 31.16
CA LYS A 431 -46.45 25.14 32.08
C LYS A 431 -44.92 25.18 32.24
N LEU A 432 -44.18 25.36 31.15
CA LEU A 432 -42.72 25.48 31.17
C LEU A 432 -42.26 26.62 32.10
N ARG A 433 -42.96 27.80 32.05
CA ARG A 433 -42.64 28.92 32.96
C ARG A 433 -42.75 28.52 34.45
N LYS A 434 -43.70 27.63 34.79
CA LYS A 434 -43.85 27.14 36.16
C LYS A 434 -42.70 26.21 36.55
N ILE A 435 -42.32 25.27 35.66
CA ILE A 435 -41.20 24.36 35.86
C ILE A 435 -39.91 25.15 36.07
N GLN A 436 -39.64 26.17 35.22
CA GLN A 436 -38.44 27.00 35.33
C GLN A 436 -38.39 27.85 36.61
N ARG A 437 -39.55 28.27 37.14
CA ARG A 437 -39.61 29.03 38.44
C ARG A 437 -39.43 28.12 39.65
N SER A 438 -39.83 26.85 39.55
CA SER A 438 -39.62 25.92 40.68
C SER A 438 -38.21 25.32 40.72
N ALA A 439 -37.40 25.50 39.66
CA ALA A 439 -36.02 25.04 39.57
C ALA A 439 -34.99 26.17 39.84
N ALA A 440 -35.42 27.45 39.89
CA ALA A 440 -34.64 28.63 40.29
C ALA A 440 -34.85 28.96 41.77
#